data_ba100c9a42fbef9fd01883e1926816e9
#
_entry.id   ba100c9a42fbef9fd01883e1926816e9
#
_cell.length_a   1.000
_cell.length_b   1.000
_cell.length_c   1.000
_cell.angle_alpha   90.00
_cell.angle_beta   90.00
_cell.angle_gamma   90.00
#
_symmetry.space_group_name_H-M   'P 1'
#
loop_
_entity.id
_entity.type
_entity.pdbx_description
1 polymer ?
#
loop_
_entity_poly.entity_id
_entity_poly.type
_entity_poly.pdbx_seq_one_letter_code
_entity_poly.pdbx_strand_id
1 'polypeptide(L)'
;MKASQARTGRVFVIRLEDGEVIHECLERFAAENGITHAALTLHGGADDGSVLVTGPRENRGPPPIAPQTAVLAGVHEVAGTGTLFPDAHGVPILHVHLACGRGDRTVTGCIRTGVKTWHVLEVVLAELLG
;
A
#
# COMPACT_ATOMS: atom_id res chain seq x y z
N MET A 1 13.65 -20.01 -5.75
CA MET A 1 13.90 -18.69 -5.15
C MET A 1 14.70 -17.86 -6.14
N LYS A 2 14.40 -16.57 -6.24
CA LYS A 2 15.20 -15.60 -7.01
C LYS A 2 15.63 -14.49 -6.07
N ALA A 3 16.84 -14.01 -6.18
CA ALA A 3 17.38 -12.96 -5.32
C ALA A 3 18.30 -12.04 -6.11
N SER A 4 18.32 -10.76 -5.73
CA SER A 4 19.26 -9.77 -6.22
C SER A 4 19.70 -8.89 -5.07
N GLN A 5 20.90 -8.33 -5.19
CA GLN A 5 21.43 -7.39 -4.21
C GLN A 5 20.96 -5.97 -4.58
N ALA A 6 20.61 -5.20 -3.56
CA ALA A 6 20.30 -3.78 -3.69
C ALA A 6 20.99 -2.97 -2.59
N ARG A 7 21.04 -1.66 -2.78
CA ARG A 7 21.48 -0.70 -1.77
C ARG A 7 20.42 0.39 -1.61
N THR A 8 20.36 1.01 -0.45
CA THR A 8 19.46 2.12 -0.19
C THR A 8 19.90 3.36 -0.96
N GLY A 9 19.00 3.94 -1.71
CA GLY A 9 19.16 5.23 -2.37
C GLY A 9 18.63 6.37 -1.50
N ARG A 10 17.77 7.20 -2.10
CA ARG A 10 17.14 8.32 -1.41
C ARG A 10 16.09 7.79 -0.42
N VAL A 11 15.93 8.49 0.69
CA VAL A 11 14.86 8.20 1.67
C VAL A 11 13.95 9.42 1.75
N PHE A 12 12.64 9.17 1.66
CA PHE A 12 11.63 10.20 1.72
C PHE A 12 10.73 9.97 2.92
N VAL A 13 10.39 11.05 3.60
CA VAL A 13 9.34 11.10 4.60
C VAL A 13 8.15 11.81 3.97
N ILE A 14 7.04 11.10 3.82
CA ILE A 14 5.86 11.58 3.10
C ILE A 14 4.69 11.60 4.06
N ARG A 15 3.96 12.69 4.08
CA ARG A 15 2.73 12.82 4.84
C ARG A 15 1.56 12.95 3.86
N LEU A 16 0.60 12.03 3.95
CA LEU A 16 -0.67 12.14 3.26
C LEU A 16 -1.68 12.85 4.15
N GLU A 17 -2.44 13.73 3.54
CA GLU A 17 -3.48 14.52 4.21
C GLU A 17 -4.84 13.85 4.10
N ASP A 18 -5.79 14.32 4.90
CA ASP A 18 -7.15 13.79 4.94
C ASP A 18 -7.79 13.70 3.55
N GLY A 19 -8.38 12.57 3.23
CA GLY A 19 -9.05 12.31 1.96
C GLY A 19 -8.15 11.87 0.80
N GLU A 20 -6.83 11.94 0.94
CA GLU A 20 -5.92 11.49 -0.11
C GLU A 20 -5.92 9.96 -0.24
N VAL A 21 -6.00 9.48 -1.49
CA VAL A 21 -5.97 8.05 -1.81
C VAL A 21 -4.52 7.56 -1.82
N ILE A 22 -4.22 6.56 -1.00
CA ILE A 22 -2.84 6.11 -0.77
C ILE A 22 -2.14 5.70 -2.07
N HIS A 23 -2.75 4.82 -2.87
CA HIS A 23 -2.18 4.36 -4.15
C HIS A 23 -1.88 5.50 -5.10
N GLU A 24 -2.85 6.38 -5.31
CA GLU A 24 -2.73 7.47 -6.27
C GLU A 24 -1.59 8.43 -5.89
N CYS A 25 -1.50 8.77 -4.61
CA CYS A 25 -0.48 9.68 -4.12
C CYS A 25 0.92 9.08 -4.21
N LEU A 26 1.11 7.85 -3.76
CA LEU A 26 2.43 7.23 -3.73
C LEU A 26 2.94 6.82 -5.11
N GLU A 27 2.08 6.34 -6.00
CA GLU A 27 2.47 6.02 -7.37
C GLU A 27 2.81 7.30 -8.16
N ARG A 28 2.00 8.37 -8.00
CA ARG A 28 2.31 9.68 -8.59
C ARG A 28 3.63 10.24 -8.07
N PHE A 29 3.84 10.21 -6.76
CA PHE A 29 5.10 10.65 -6.15
C PHE A 29 6.31 9.89 -6.71
N ALA A 30 6.20 8.58 -6.83
CA ALA A 30 7.26 7.76 -7.40
C ALA A 30 7.56 8.15 -8.86
N ALA A 31 6.53 8.32 -9.68
CA ALA A 31 6.66 8.72 -11.08
C ALA A 31 7.33 10.10 -11.21
N GLU A 32 6.88 11.08 -10.43
CA GLU A 32 7.42 12.46 -10.45
C GLU A 32 8.88 12.53 -9.99
N ASN A 33 9.32 11.61 -9.15
CA ASN A 33 10.69 11.55 -8.62
C ASN A 33 11.58 10.51 -9.31
N GLY A 34 11.09 9.84 -10.34
CA GLY A 34 11.83 8.82 -11.08
C GLY A 34 12.19 7.59 -10.25
N ILE A 35 11.37 7.25 -9.26
CA ILE A 35 11.57 6.09 -8.40
C ILE A 35 10.93 4.88 -9.05
N THR A 36 11.72 3.84 -9.33
CA THR A 36 11.24 2.60 -9.93
C THR A 36 11.17 1.45 -8.95
N HIS A 37 12.03 1.46 -7.93
CA HIS A 37 12.09 0.43 -6.90
C HIS A 37 12.17 1.07 -5.53
N ALA A 38 11.29 0.67 -4.63
CA ALA A 38 11.31 1.14 -3.24
C ALA A 38 10.72 0.12 -2.29
N ALA A 39 11.09 0.25 -1.03
CA ALA A 39 10.41 -0.38 0.10
C ALA A 39 9.85 0.73 0.98
N LEU A 40 8.71 0.49 1.62
CA LEU A 40 8.09 1.49 2.47
C LEU A 40 7.40 0.89 3.69
N THR A 41 7.32 1.71 4.73
CA THR A 41 6.46 1.50 5.88
C THR A 41 5.52 2.68 6.02
N LEU A 42 4.33 2.45 6.51
CA LEU A 42 3.35 3.51 6.72
C LEU A 42 2.48 3.23 7.94
N HIS A 43 2.02 4.32 8.55
CA HIS A 43 1.06 4.27 9.65
C HIS A 43 0.24 5.56 9.68
N GLY A 44 -0.92 5.48 10.30
CA GLY A 44 -1.83 6.62 10.45
C GLY A 44 -3.28 6.18 10.44
N GLY A 45 -4.14 6.92 9.76
CA GLY A 45 -5.56 6.65 9.71
C GLY A 45 -6.07 6.28 8.32
N ALA A 46 -6.96 5.31 8.26
CA ALA A 46 -7.76 5.00 7.07
C ALA A 46 -9.21 5.41 7.30
N ASP A 47 -9.82 6.02 6.28
CA ASP A 47 -11.16 6.56 6.36
C ASP A 47 -12.24 5.48 6.30
N ASP A 48 -13.38 5.81 6.84
CA ASP A 48 -14.61 5.03 6.73
C ASP A 48 -14.91 4.70 5.27
N GLY A 49 -15.34 3.47 5.00
CA GLY A 49 -15.65 3.02 3.66
C GLY A 49 -14.43 2.60 2.82
N SER A 50 -13.23 2.69 3.35
CA SER A 50 -12.03 2.17 2.66
C SER A 50 -12.15 0.67 2.44
N VAL A 51 -11.63 0.18 1.31
CA VAL A 51 -11.77 -1.21 0.86
C VAL A 51 -10.41 -1.89 0.78
N LEU A 52 -10.30 -3.04 1.45
CA LEU A 52 -9.15 -3.92 1.39
C LEU A 52 -9.47 -5.17 0.57
N VAL A 53 -8.46 -5.74 -0.06
CA VAL A 53 -8.52 -7.08 -0.65
C VAL A 53 -7.97 -8.09 0.36
N THR A 54 -8.82 -9.05 0.75
CA THR A 54 -8.51 -10.01 1.82
C THR A 54 -8.28 -11.43 1.30
N GLY A 55 -7.79 -11.55 0.08
CA GLY A 55 -7.47 -12.81 -0.56
C GLY A 55 -8.42 -13.17 -1.71
N PRO A 56 -8.28 -14.37 -2.27
CA PRO A 56 -9.18 -14.83 -3.31
C PRO A 56 -10.54 -15.26 -2.72
N ARG A 57 -11.61 -15.04 -3.47
CA ARG A 57 -12.96 -15.46 -3.08
C ARG A 57 -13.06 -16.97 -2.95
N GLU A 58 -12.46 -17.68 -3.89
CA GLU A 58 -12.26 -19.12 -3.84
C GLU A 58 -10.85 -19.39 -3.33
N ASN A 59 -10.69 -20.16 -2.30
CA ASN A 59 -9.44 -20.39 -1.59
C ASN A 59 -8.21 -20.38 -2.54
N ARG A 60 -7.77 -21.51 -3.02
CA ARG A 60 -6.57 -21.64 -3.86
C ARG A 60 -6.97 -22.13 -5.25
N GLY A 61 -7.04 -21.21 -6.19
CA GLY A 61 -7.50 -21.51 -7.54
C GLY A 61 -6.58 -20.95 -8.64
N PRO A 62 -6.81 -21.35 -9.90
CA PRO A 62 -6.07 -20.78 -11.04
C PRO A 62 -6.56 -19.35 -11.38
N PRO A 63 -5.72 -18.53 -12.04
CA PRO A 63 -6.15 -17.26 -12.60
C PRO A 63 -7.26 -17.46 -13.67
N PRO A 64 -8.19 -16.47 -13.83
CA PRO A 64 -8.24 -15.18 -13.13
C PRO A 64 -8.79 -15.35 -11.70
N ILE A 65 -8.22 -14.57 -10.76
CA ILE A 65 -8.59 -14.62 -9.36
C ILE A 65 -9.63 -13.55 -9.07
N ALA A 66 -10.82 -13.96 -8.58
CA ALA A 66 -11.82 -13.04 -8.08
C ALA A 66 -11.45 -12.64 -6.65
N PRO A 67 -11.26 -11.34 -6.36
CA PRO A 67 -10.86 -10.91 -5.03
C PRO A 67 -12.02 -10.97 -4.04
N GLN A 68 -11.70 -11.34 -2.80
CA GLN A 68 -12.54 -11.11 -1.65
C GLN A 68 -12.19 -9.73 -1.07
N THR A 69 -13.20 -8.96 -0.73
CA THR A 69 -12.99 -7.60 -0.21
C THR A 69 -13.61 -7.44 1.18
N ALA A 70 -13.02 -6.52 1.95
CA ALA A 70 -13.56 -6.06 3.21
C ALA A 70 -13.66 -4.54 3.20
N VAL A 71 -14.82 -4.02 3.59
CA VAL A 71 -15.07 -2.58 3.71
C VAL A 71 -14.90 -2.18 5.17
N LEU A 72 -14.09 -1.16 5.43
CA LEU A 72 -13.91 -0.64 6.78
C LEU A 72 -15.15 0.14 7.21
N ALA A 73 -15.77 -0.29 8.29
CA ALA A 73 -16.88 0.41 8.93
C ALA A 73 -16.32 1.34 10.02
N GLY A 74 -16.31 2.64 9.73
CA GLY A 74 -15.69 3.66 10.57
C GLY A 74 -14.21 3.85 10.25
N VAL A 75 -13.62 4.90 10.86
CA VAL A 75 -12.20 5.18 10.74
C VAL A 75 -11.38 4.15 11.49
N HIS A 76 -10.20 3.81 10.95
CA HIS A 76 -9.30 2.80 11.52
C HIS A 76 -7.90 3.36 11.71
N GLU A 77 -7.24 2.90 12.75
CA GLU A 77 -5.79 3.08 12.90
C GLU A 77 -5.10 2.03 12.05
N VAL A 78 -4.12 2.43 11.25
CA VAL A 78 -3.46 1.52 10.32
C VAL A 78 -1.95 1.51 10.48
N ALA A 79 -1.37 0.35 10.24
CA ALA A 79 0.06 0.16 10.08
C ALA A 79 0.30 -0.85 8.97
N GLY A 80 1.34 -0.64 8.17
CA GLY A 80 1.64 -1.54 7.09
C GLY A 80 3.02 -1.38 6.49
N THR A 81 3.26 -2.23 5.53
CA THR A 81 4.51 -2.25 4.78
C THR A 81 4.22 -2.61 3.33
N GLY A 82 5.13 -2.22 2.46
CA GLY A 82 4.97 -2.53 1.06
C GLY A 82 6.22 -2.30 0.24
N THR A 83 6.02 -2.52 -1.04
CA THR A 83 7.03 -2.31 -2.06
C THR A 83 6.44 -1.51 -3.21
N LEU A 84 7.33 -0.91 -3.97
CA LEU A 84 7.03 -0.26 -5.23
C LEU A 84 8.03 -0.81 -6.23
N PHE A 85 7.55 -1.62 -7.17
CA PHE A 85 8.37 -2.24 -8.20
C PHE A 85 7.72 -2.05 -9.57
N PRO A 86 8.51 -1.99 -10.64
CA PRO A 86 7.95 -1.81 -11.98
C PRO A 86 7.23 -3.08 -12.46
N ASP A 87 6.17 -2.85 -13.23
CA ASP A 87 5.52 -3.90 -14.01
C ASP A 87 6.34 -4.26 -15.26
N ALA A 88 5.77 -5.09 -16.13
CA ALA A 88 6.41 -5.50 -17.38
C ALA A 88 6.67 -4.33 -18.37
N HIS A 89 6.02 -3.20 -18.17
CA HIS A 89 6.17 -1.97 -18.98
C HIS A 89 7.06 -0.92 -18.31
N GLY A 90 7.64 -1.22 -17.15
CA GLY A 90 8.48 -0.30 -16.39
C GLY A 90 7.69 0.71 -15.55
N VAL A 91 6.39 0.55 -15.40
CA VAL A 91 5.54 1.43 -14.59
C VAL A 91 5.60 0.98 -13.13
N PRO A 92 5.99 1.87 -12.20
CA PRO A 92 6.02 1.53 -10.78
C PRO A 92 4.63 1.20 -10.25
N ILE A 93 4.50 0.03 -9.65
CA ILE A 93 3.26 -0.47 -9.05
C ILE A 93 3.43 -0.57 -7.55
N LEU A 94 2.54 0.05 -6.82
CA LEU A 94 2.50 -0.02 -5.37
C LEU A 94 1.86 -1.33 -4.92
N HIS A 95 2.54 -2.04 -4.02
CA HIS A 95 2.03 -3.24 -3.36
C HIS A 95 2.17 -3.09 -1.85
N VAL A 96 1.08 -2.86 -1.16
CA VAL A 96 1.05 -2.58 0.27
C VAL A 96 0.01 -3.43 0.95
N HIS A 97 0.38 -3.98 2.09
CA HIS A 97 -0.56 -4.61 3.03
C HIS A 97 -0.73 -3.73 4.27
N LEU A 98 -1.97 -3.57 4.72
CA LEU A 98 -2.32 -2.83 5.92
C LEU A 98 -3.01 -3.71 6.93
N ALA A 99 -2.62 -3.56 8.19
CA ALA A 99 -3.43 -3.96 9.32
C ALA A 99 -4.24 -2.74 9.78
N CYS A 100 -5.56 -2.87 9.81
CA CYS A 100 -6.49 -1.78 10.10
C CYS A 100 -7.27 -2.13 11.36
N GLY A 101 -6.99 -1.43 12.44
CA GLY A 101 -7.58 -1.67 13.75
C GLY A 101 -8.64 -0.63 14.13
N ARG A 102 -9.75 -1.10 14.71
CA ARG A 102 -10.77 -0.26 15.33
C ARG A 102 -11.33 -0.96 16.55
N GLY A 103 -11.28 -0.31 17.70
CA GLY A 103 -11.64 -0.96 18.96
C GLY A 103 -10.72 -2.14 19.25
N ASP A 104 -11.28 -3.31 19.43
CA ASP A 104 -10.56 -4.57 19.70
C ASP A 104 -10.44 -5.48 18.47
N ARG A 105 -10.77 -4.98 17.28
CA ARG A 105 -10.79 -5.76 16.04
C ARG A 105 -9.79 -5.24 15.03
N THR A 106 -9.27 -6.15 14.21
CA THR A 106 -8.34 -5.84 13.14
C THR A 106 -8.77 -6.53 11.85
N VAL A 107 -8.74 -5.78 10.76
CA VAL A 107 -8.84 -6.30 9.39
C VAL A 107 -7.51 -6.06 8.71
N THR A 108 -6.94 -7.10 8.10
CA THR A 108 -5.67 -6.99 7.39
C THR A 108 -5.86 -7.44 5.95
N GLY A 109 -5.32 -6.68 5.01
CA GLY A 109 -5.42 -7.02 3.61
C GLY A 109 -4.47 -6.23 2.72
N CYS A 110 -4.53 -6.57 1.46
CA CYS A 110 -3.84 -5.87 0.40
C CYS A 110 -4.64 -4.63 0.00
N ILE A 111 -3.98 -3.50 -0.15
CA ILE A 111 -4.65 -2.31 -0.65
C ILE A 111 -4.56 -2.23 -2.17
N ARG A 112 -5.59 -1.64 -2.74
CA ARG A 112 -5.68 -1.20 -4.13
C ARG A 112 -6.05 0.28 -4.12
N THR A 113 -6.87 0.75 -5.02
CA THR A 113 -7.22 2.17 -5.15
C THR A 113 -8.32 2.64 -4.18
N GLY A 114 -8.80 1.78 -3.29
CA GLY A 114 -9.96 2.06 -2.45
C GLY A 114 -9.67 2.49 -1.01
N VAL A 115 -8.43 2.83 -0.66
CA VAL A 115 -8.08 3.24 0.71
C VAL A 115 -7.73 4.71 0.76
N LYS A 116 -8.54 5.47 1.52
CA LYS A 116 -8.35 6.91 1.73
C LYS A 116 -7.73 7.17 3.11
N THR A 117 -6.92 8.20 3.17
CA THR A 117 -6.36 8.70 4.42
C THR A 117 -7.46 9.36 5.26
N TRP A 118 -7.53 9.01 6.53
CA TRP A 118 -8.27 9.75 7.53
C TRP A 118 -7.26 10.51 8.41
N HIS A 119 -7.47 11.79 8.55
CA HIS A 119 -6.67 12.73 9.32
C HIS A 119 -5.25 12.84 8.78
N VAL A 120 -4.37 11.87 9.06
CA VAL A 120 -2.99 11.86 8.56
C VAL A 120 -2.48 10.43 8.40
N LEU A 121 -1.59 10.27 7.42
CA LEU A 121 -0.85 9.03 7.21
C LEU A 121 0.60 9.38 6.89
N GLU A 122 1.52 8.77 7.62
CA GLU A 122 2.95 9.00 7.48
C GLU A 122 3.61 7.81 6.81
N VAL A 123 4.44 8.07 5.82
CA VAL A 123 5.14 7.06 5.02
C VAL A 123 6.64 7.34 5.07
N VAL A 124 7.42 6.31 5.36
CA VAL A 124 8.87 6.33 5.11
C VAL A 124 9.14 5.44 3.92
N LEU A 125 9.65 6.03 2.84
CA LEU A 125 9.92 5.35 1.58
C LEU A 125 11.42 5.38 1.31
N ALA A 126 12.02 4.19 1.17
CA ALA A 126 13.42 4.01 0.85
C ALA A 126 13.59 3.52 -0.59
N GLU A 127 14.19 4.32 -1.45
CA GLU A 127 14.54 3.93 -2.81
C GLU A 127 15.57 2.80 -2.79
N LEU A 128 15.36 1.81 -3.63
CA LEU A 128 16.26 0.67 -3.80
C LEU A 128 17.00 0.79 -5.13
N LEU A 129 18.33 0.76 -5.07
CA LEU A 129 19.24 0.86 -6.20
C LEU A 129 20.06 -0.43 -6.36
N GLY A 130 20.31 -0.82 -7.59
CA GLY A 130 21.10 -2.03 -7.76
C GLY A 130 21.26 -2.52 -9.17
#